data_537eff3a28a49d9ef85d8709edb5ea6a
#
_entry.id   537eff3a28a49d9ef85d8709edb5ea6a
#
_cell.length_a   1.000
_cell.length_b   1.000
_cell.length_c   1.000
_cell.angle_alpha   90.00
_cell.angle_beta   90.00
_cell.angle_gamma   90.00
#
_symmetry.space_group_name_H-M   'P 1'
#
loop_
_entity.id
_entity.type
_entity.pdbx_description
1 polymer ?
#
loop_
_entity_poly.entity_id
_entity_poly.type
_entity_poly.pdbx_seq_one_letter_code
_entity_poly.pdbx_strand_id
1 'polypeptide(L)'
;MDKILSVIVPAYNSEDYIERCLSPFVRADAETRKKLEIIIVNDGSTDGTEKMVESYVEKYPYMFKLCNKENGGHGSAINHGVKYVAGKYFHVVDSDDWMNLTEIKGFVRFLEEQDVDVVANSFLCVADGSFKVIDKRPCISDDRYARKEILWEKVAAETELIRIHAITFKSEFYLGHNIYLDSLRYYDDFEYTLFPMAYARKVAFYEPYVTSYRLGRSGQSVSIRSMQKNRDNHMKVIESLLKFYDGCSDAPESIRAYLAMGISKIVENQFQIYISLGNKKGIKQEMITFDKMLLDRYPDVYNAVSKKSIWMLRRTGYNILPVGYLVYKLVKRNQ
;
A
#
# COMPACT_ATOMS: atom_id res chain seq x y z
N MET A 1 -1.08 30.17 5.74
CA MET A 1 -0.18 29.45 4.81
C MET A 1 -0.85 28.15 4.47
N ASP A 2 -0.99 27.86 3.20
CA ASP A 2 -1.67 26.65 2.77
C ASP A 2 -0.79 25.43 3.02
N LYS A 3 -1.39 24.36 3.54
CA LYS A 3 -0.69 23.08 3.73
C LYS A 3 -0.43 22.44 2.37
N ILE A 4 0.79 21.93 2.18
CA ILE A 4 1.18 21.27 0.94
C ILE A 4 1.01 19.75 1.06
N LEU A 5 1.44 19.19 2.18
CA LEU A 5 1.38 17.75 2.41
C LEU A 5 0.67 17.44 3.74
N SER A 6 -0.45 16.72 3.66
CA SER A 6 -1.05 16.02 4.78
C SER A 6 -0.52 14.59 4.82
N VAL A 7 -0.02 14.14 5.96
CA VAL A 7 0.39 12.76 6.19
C VAL A 7 -0.63 12.11 7.11
N ILE A 8 -1.33 11.08 6.60
CA ILE A 8 -2.26 10.29 7.40
C ILE A 8 -1.48 9.12 8.00
N VAL A 9 -1.57 8.97 9.32
CA VAL A 9 -0.91 7.88 10.06
C VAL A 9 -1.99 7.04 10.74
N PRO A 10 -2.42 5.92 10.14
CA PRO A 10 -3.26 4.93 10.82
C PRO A 10 -2.48 4.32 11.98
N ALA A 11 -3.02 4.35 13.19
CA ALA A 11 -2.34 3.85 14.38
C ALA A 11 -3.28 2.95 15.21
N TYR A 12 -2.82 1.72 15.50
CA TYR A 12 -3.47 0.79 16.39
C TYR A 12 -2.43 0.02 17.19
N ASN A 13 -2.38 0.22 18.51
CA ASN A 13 -1.39 -0.40 19.41
C ASN A 13 0.03 -0.25 18.88
N SER A 14 0.47 1.01 18.74
CA SER A 14 1.71 1.40 18.08
C SER A 14 2.69 2.12 19.01
N GLU A 15 2.54 2.00 20.34
CA GLU A 15 3.39 2.72 21.31
C GLU A 15 4.89 2.47 21.11
N ASP A 16 5.28 1.26 20.69
CA ASP A 16 6.67 0.91 20.42
C ASP A 16 7.25 1.53 19.13
N TYR A 17 6.40 2.11 18.26
CA TYR A 17 6.78 2.49 16.89
C TYR A 17 6.50 3.93 16.55
N ILE A 18 5.41 4.50 17.09
CA ILE A 18 4.85 5.78 16.69
C ILE A 18 5.84 6.94 16.81
N GLU A 19 6.73 6.93 17.79
CA GLU A 19 7.76 7.97 17.97
C GLU A 19 8.69 8.03 16.76
N ARG A 20 9.12 6.87 16.23
CA ARG A 20 9.98 6.84 15.05
C ARG A 20 9.26 7.37 13.82
N CYS A 21 7.97 7.07 13.67
CA CYS A 21 7.13 7.57 12.59
C CYS A 21 7.01 9.10 12.63
N LEU A 22 6.79 9.67 13.82
CA LEU A 22 6.48 11.09 13.98
C LEU A 22 7.73 12.00 14.12
N SER A 23 8.83 11.49 14.66
CA SER A 23 10.03 12.29 14.94
C SER A 23 10.67 12.98 13.73
N PRO A 24 10.67 12.43 12.49
CA PRO A 24 11.20 13.12 11.32
C PRO A 24 10.50 14.44 11.03
N PHE A 25 9.19 14.51 11.24
CA PHE A 25 8.40 15.71 10.94
C PHE A 25 8.76 16.88 11.87
N VAL A 26 8.97 16.64 13.17
CA VAL A 26 9.36 17.70 14.11
C VAL A 26 10.80 18.15 13.93
N ARG A 27 11.65 17.29 13.35
CA ARG A 27 13.06 17.59 13.05
C ARG A 27 13.25 18.30 11.71
N ALA A 28 12.24 18.36 10.85
CA ALA A 28 12.28 19.16 9.64
C ALA A 28 12.48 20.65 9.96
N ASP A 29 13.01 21.42 9.01
CA ASP A 29 13.19 22.87 9.20
C ASP A 29 11.86 23.61 9.36
N ALA A 30 11.89 24.80 9.96
CA ALA A 30 10.71 25.56 10.34
C ALA A 30 9.78 25.89 9.15
N GLU A 31 10.33 26.18 7.97
CA GLU A 31 9.55 26.49 6.78
C GLU A 31 8.84 25.25 6.23
N THR A 32 9.53 24.11 6.20
CA THR A 32 8.94 22.83 5.81
C THR A 32 7.82 22.44 6.76
N ARG A 33 8.01 22.58 8.10
CA ARG A 33 6.96 22.24 9.08
C ARG A 33 5.67 23.06 8.92
N LYS A 34 5.75 24.31 8.48
CA LYS A 34 4.54 25.13 8.22
C LYS A 34 3.67 24.55 7.11
N LYS A 35 4.30 23.86 6.14
CA LYS A 35 3.64 23.23 4.97
C LYS A 35 3.14 21.83 5.24
N LEU A 36 3.46 21.23 6.40
CA LEU A 36 3.07 19.89 6.80
C LEU A 36 1.82 19.89 7.68
N GLU A 37 1.01 18.87 7.53
CA GLU A 37 -0.05 18.46 8.44
C GLU A 37 0.05 16.96 8.68
N ILE A 38 0.06 16.53 9.93
CA ILE A 38 0.18 15.13 10.32
C ILE A 38 -1.08 14.72 11.06
N ILE A 39 -1.86 13.84 10.46
CA ILE A 39 -3.17 13.40 10.96
C ILE A 39 -3.02 11.97 11.47
N ILE A 40 -2.92 11.80 12.78
CA ILE A 40 -2.87 10.48 13.38
C ILE A 40 -4.28 10.02 13.66
N VAL A 41 -4.65 8.88 13.07
CA VAL A 41 -5.95 8.25 13.31
C VAL A 41 -5.75 7.08 14.27
N ASN A 42 -6.07 7.32 15.53
CA ASN A 42 -6.06 6.28 16.56
C ASN A 42 -7.29 5.38 16.41
N ASP A 43 -7.09 4.19 15.88
CA ASP A 43 -8.14 3.20 15.59
C ASP A 43 -8.47 2.35 16.82
N GLY A 44 -8.73 3.01 17.96
CA GLY A 44 -9.12 2.37 19.21
C GLY A 44 -7.97 1.62 19.90
N SER A 45 -6.78 2.20 19.97
CA SER A 45 -5.64 1.63 20.69
C SER A 45 -5.95 1.45 22.18
N THR A 46 -5.37 0.40 22.77
CA THR A 46 -5.49 0.06 24.20
C THR A 46 -4.18 0.16 24.95
N ASP A 47 -3.09 0.54 24.26
CA ASP A 47 -1.75 0.78 24.78
C ASP A 47 -1.48 2.29 24.96
N GLY A 48 -0.23 2.69 25.13
CA GLY A 48 0.19 4.08 25.32
C GLY A 48 0.19 4.94 24.04
N THR A 49 -0.28 4.44 22.89
CA THR A 49 -0.26 5.14 21.59
C THR A 49 -0.92 6.52 21.66
N GLU A 50 -2.15 6.59 22.20
CA GLU A 50 -2.91 7.85 22.29
C GLU A 50 -2.14 8.90 23.09
N LYS A 51 -1.69 8.55 24.30
CA LYS A 51 -0.97 9.46 25.18
C LYS A 51 0.34 9.97 24.56
N MET A 52 1.04 9.13 23.81
CA MET A 52 2.25 9.56 23.07
C MET A 52 1.91 10.60 22.01
N VAL A 53 0.84 10.35 21.23
CA VAL A 53 0.42 11.29 20.16
C VAL A 53 -0.07 12.61 20.76
N GLU A 54 -0.82 12.60 21.87
CA GLU A 54 -1.27 13.81 22.56
C GLU A 54 -0.10 14.74 22.87
N SER A 55 1.06 14.21 23.31
CA SER A 55 2.25 15.00 23.58
C SER A 55 2.81 15.73 22.35
N TYR A 56 2.65 15.16 21.14
CA TYR A 56 2.99 15.82 19.89
C TYR A 56 1.99 16.91 19.53
N VAL A 57 0.69 16.66 19.71
CA VAL A 57 -0.37 17.63 19.46
C VAL A 57 -0.23 18.85 20.37
N GLU A 58 0.02 18.65 21.69
CA GLU A 58 0.25 19.74 22.64
C GLU A 58 1.43 20.61 22.26
N LYS A 59 2.53 19.98 21.84
CA LYS A 59 3.77 20.69 21.51
C LYS A 59 3.75 21.37 20.13
N TYR A 60 3.02 20.80 19.18
CA TYR A 60 2.98 21.27 17.78
C TYR A 60 1.55 21.29 17.22
N PRO A 61 0.60 22.02 17.84
CA PRO A 61 -0.84 21.97 17.48
C PRO A 61 -1.15 22.47 16.07
N TYR A 62 -0.22 23.24 15.46
CA TYR A 62 -0.34 23.73 14.09
C TYR A 62 0.01 22.67 13.03
N MET A 63 0.60 21.55 13.43
CA MET A 63 1.12 20.52 12.53
C MET A 63 0.50 19.14 12.81
N PHE A 64 0.27 18.78 14.08
CA PHE A 64 -0.26 17.49 14.47
C PHE A 64 -1.74 17.56 14.83
N LYS A 65 -2.47 16.52 14.42
CA LYS A 65 -3.89 16.33 14.74
C LYS A 65 -4.12 14.88 15.14
N LEU A 66 -4.75 14.66 16.28
CA LEU A 66 -5.21 13.34 16.72
C LEU A 66 -6.69 13.19 16.43
N CYS A 67 -7.05 12.09 15.77
CA CYS A 67 -8.42 11.68 15.49
C CYS A 67 -8.67 10.32 16.12
N ASN A 68 -9.43 10.28 17.20
CA ASN A 68 -9.81 9.02 17.86
C ASN A 68 -11.08 8.45 17.23
N LYS A 69 -11.11 7.12 17.04
CA LYS A 69 -12.29 6.38 16.60
C LYS A 69 -12.31 4.97 17.19
N GLU A 70 -13.48 4.35 17.18
CA GLU A 70 -13.60 2.92 17.47
C GLU A 70 -12.85 2.09 16.43
N ASN A 71 -12.25 0.96 16.86
CA ASN A 71 -11.49 0.09 15.97
C ASN A 71 -12.35 -0.41 14.80
N GLY A 72 -11.93 -0.09 13.60
CA GLY A 72 -12.59 -0.47 12.35
C GLY A 72 -11.61 -1.01 11.30
N GLY A 73 -10.33 -1.13 11.65
CA GLY A 73 -9.27 -1.61 10.76
C GLY A 73 -8.59 -0.51 9.95
N HIS A 74 -7.51 -0.90 9.27
CA HIS A 74 -6.60 0.01 8.58
C HIS A 74 -7.30 0.87 7.53
N GLY A 75 -8.07 0.29 6.60
CA GLY A 75 -8.84 1.03 5.60
C GLY A 75 -9.85 2.00 6.20
N SER A 76 -10.52 1.60 7.31
CA SER A 76 -11.41 2.49 8.06
C SER A 76 -10.68 3.69 8.65
N ALA A 77 -9.45 3.50 9.14
CA ALA A 77 -8.62 4.58 9.67
C ALA A 77 -8.18 5.54 8.54
N ILE A 78 -7.79 5.04 7.38
CA ILE A 78 -7.48 5.87 6.21
C ILE A 78 -8.71 6.67 5.77
N ASN A 79 -9.87 6.02 5.60
CA ASN A 79 -11.14 6.68 5.24
C ASN A 79 -11.52 7.80 6.24
N HIS A 80 -11.19 7.59 7.51
CA HIS A 80 -11.43 8.61 8.54
C HIS A 80 -10.46 9.77 8.40
N GLY A 81 -9.16 9.50 8.23
CA GLY A 81 -8.11 10.51 8.09
C GLY A 81 -8.28 11.41 6.86
N VAL A 82 -8.68 10.83 5.73
CA VAL A 82 -8.91 11.57 4.46
C VAL A 82 -9.92 12.73 4.63
N LYS A 83 -10.89 12.62 5.55
CA LYS A 83 -11.87 13.66 5.83
C LYS A 83 -11.26 14.94 6.42
N TYR A 84 -10.05 14.87 6.93
CA TYR A 84 -9.38 15.96 7.64
C TYR A 84 -8.18 16.54 6.88
N VAL A 85 -7.87 16.03 5.68
CA VAL A 85 -6.74 16.55 4.89
C VAL A 85 -6.97 17.99 4.47
N ALA A 86 -6.01 18.85 4.77
CA ALA A 86 -5.99 20.24 4.35
C ALA A 86 -4.83 20.53 3.38
N GLY A 87 -3.90 19.61 3.22
CA GLY A 87 -2.79 19.71 2.27
C GLY A 87 -3.25 19.59 0.83
N LYS A 88 -2.53 20.26 -0.09
CA LYS A 88 -2.72 20.12 -1.53
C LYS A 88 -2.63 18.64 -1.96
N TYR A 89 -1.73 17.90 -1.32
CA TYR A 89 -1.51 16.48 -1.47
C TYR A 89 -1.63 15.76 -0.13
N PHE A 90 -1.93 14.47 -0.15
CA PHE A 90 -1.82 13.63 1.04
C PHE A 90 -1.11 12.31 0.75
N HIS A 91 -0.44 11.78 1.76
CA HIS A 91 0.31 10.53 1.76
C HIS A 91 -0.07 9.71 3.00
N VAL A 92 -0.15 8.38 2.87
CA VAL A 92 -0.36 7.49 4.02
C VAL A 92 0.96 6.88 4.45
N VAL A 93 1.25 6.94 5.74
CA VAL A 93 2.42 6.31 6.36
C VAL A 93 1.96 5.41 7.50
N ASP A 94 2.24 4.12 7.42
CA ASP A 94 1.92 3.20 8.50
C ASP A 94 2.68 3.59 9.79
N SER A 95 2.06 3.38 10.95
CA SER A 95 2.62 3.84 12.24
C SER A 95 3.95 3.18 12.63
N ASP A 96 4.32 2.08 11.97
CA ASP A 96 5.61 1.39 12.13
C ASP A 96 6.65 1.73 11.04
N ASP A 97 6.27 2.59 10.09
CA ASP A 97 7.10 3.14 9.02
C ASP A 97 7.44 4.61 9.29
N TRP A 98 8.25 5.25 8.42
CA TRP A 98 8.56 6.68 8.54
C TRP A 98 8.96 7.32 7.22
N MET A 99 8.82 8.64 7.12
CA MET A 99 9.42 9.42 6.04
C MET A 99 10.89 9.75 6.38
N ASN A 100 11.75 9.68 5.36
CA ASN A 100 13.18 9.96 5.52
C ASN A 100 13.39 11.46 5.69
N LEU A 101 13.92 11.88 6.85
CA LEU A 101 14.11 13.29 7.21
C LEU A 101 14.84 14.09 6.11
N THR A 102 15.85 13.50 5.48
CA THR A 102 16.64 14.14 4.41
C THR A 102 15.81 14.50 3.19
N GLU A 103 14.70 13.76 2.95
CA GLU A 103 13.89 13.90 1.75
C GLU A 103 12.64 14.76 1.96
N ILE A 104 12.17 14.93 3.20
CA ILE A 104 10.89 15.63 3.48
C ILE A 104 10.86 17.03 2.83
N LYS A 105 11.93 17.82 2.99
CA LYS A 105 12.03 19.17 2.44
C LYS A 105 11.94 19.19 0.92
N GLY A 106 12.74 18.32 0.27
CA GLY A 106 12.78 18.20 -1.19
C GLY A 106 11.44 17.72 -1.75
N PHE A 107 10.82 16.76 -1.06
CA PHE A 107 9.53 16.22 -1.46
C PHE A 107 8.39 17.25 -1.34
N VAL A 108 8.31 17.96 -0.21
CA VAL A 108 7.31 19.03 -0.02
C VAL A 108 7.45 20.13 -1.07
N ARG A 109 8.71 20.54 -1.38
CA ARG A 109 8.96 21.52 -2.44
C ARG A 109 8.52 20.98 -3.82
N PHE A 110 8.84 19.72 -4.14
CA PHE A 110 8.41 19.10 -5.38
C PHE A 110 6.87 19.09 -5.49
N LEU A 111 6.15 18.66 -4.44
CA LEU A 111 4.69 18.64 -4.41
C LEU A 111 4.07 20.05 -4.58
N GLU A 112 4.71 21.07 -4.02
CA GLU A 112 4.26 22.46 -4.16
C GLU A 112 4.22 22.91 -5.63
N GLU A 113 5.22 22.49 -6.42
CA GLU A 113 5.40 22.82 -7.83
C GLU A 113 4.51 21.96 -8.77
N GLN A 114 3.95 20.83 -8.31
CA GLN A 114 3.17 19.92 -9.15
C GLN A 114 1.67 20.31 -9.20
N ASP A 115 1.03 19.92 -10.31
CA ASP A 115 -0.43 19.92 -10.45
C ASP A 115 -0.91 18.64 -11.14
N VAL A 116 -0.53 17.50 -10.57
CA VAL A 116 -0.87 16.16 -11.05
C VAL A 116 -1.79 15.45 -10.06
N ASP A 117 -2.53 14.45 -10.51
CA ASP A 117 -3.43 13.67 -9.66
C ASP A 117 -2.68 12.78 -8.67
N VAL A 118 -1.54 12.25 -9.13
CA VAL A 118 -0.73 11.28 -8.38
C VAL A 118 0.76 11.60 -8.51
N VAL A 119 1.46 11.53 -7.38
CA VAL A 119 2.93 11.52 -7.34
C VAL A 119 3.38 10.16 -6.80
N ALA A 120 4.19 9.46 -7.60
CA ALA A 120 4.86 8.24 -7.16
C ALA A 120 6.29 8.57 -6.69
N ASN A 121 6.71 8.02 -5.56
CA ASN A 121 8.07 8.20 -5.03
C ASN A 121 8.75 6.85 -4.79
N SER A 122 10.08 6.84 -4.73
CA SER A 122 10.82 5.64 -4.32
C SER A 122 10.77 5.45 -2.80
N PHE A 123 10.95 4.19 -2.35
CA PHE A 123 11.01 3.86 -0.94
C PHE A 123 12.09 2.83 -0.61
N LEU A 124 12.52 2.80 0.65
CA LEU A 124 13.48 1.84 1.17
C LEU A 124 12.74 0.74 1.94
N CYS A 125 13.19 -0.51 1.79
CA CYS A 125 12.86 -1.57 2.73
C CYS A 125 13.97 -1.66 3.78
N VAL A 126 13.60 -1.65 5.05
CA VAL A 126 14.53 -1.68 6.18
C VAL A 126 14.23 -2.83 7.11
N ALA A 127 15.28 -3.49 7.62
CA ALA A 127 15.12 -4.61 8.54
C ALA A 127 14.70 -4.11 9.92
N ASP A 128 13.73 -4.80 10.55
CA ASP A 128 13.37 -4.58 11.95
C ASP A 128 14.58 -4.75 12.88
N GLY A 129 14.61 -3.99 13.95
CA GLY A 129 15.67 -3.99 14.97
C GLY A 129 16.98 -3.35 14.53
N SER A 130 17.53 -3.72 13.38
CA SER A 130 18.80 -3.14 12.88
C SER A 130 18.62 -1.86 12.09
N PHE A 131 17.48 -1.61 11.55
CA PHE A 131 17.12 -0.50 10.63
C PHE A 131 18.06 -0.35 9.43
N LYS A 132 18.77 -1.41 9.07
CA LYS A 132 19.59 -1.44 7.86
C LYS A 132 18.71 -1.55 6.63
N VAL A 133 19.08 -0.83 5.58
CA VAL A 133 18.43 -0.96 4.26
C VAL A 133 18.73 -2.37 3.72
N ILE A 134 17.68 -3.11 3.43
CA ILE A 134 17.74 -4.48 2.87
C ILE A 134 17.29 -4.53 1.42
N ASP A 135 16.53 -3.53 0.97
CA ASP A 135 16.12 -3.40 -0.41
C ASP A 135 15.82 -1.94 -0.76
N LYS A 136 15.94 -1.60 -2.04
CA LYS A 136 15.63 -0.27 -2.60
C LYS A 136 14.58 -0.43 -3.69
N ARG A 137 13.48 0.28 -3.56
CA ARG A 137 12.35 0.24 -4.49
C ARG A 137 12.22 1.57 -5.22
N PRO A 138 12.83 1.69 -6.41
CA PRO A 138 12.65 2.86 -7.24
C PRO A 138 11.20 2.92 -7.76
N CYS A 139 10.65 4.13 -7.89
CA CYS A 139 9.30 4.34 -8.44
C CYS A 139 9.25 4.25 -9.97
N ILE A 140 10.38 4.41 -10.62
CA ILE A 140 10.55 4.30 -12.08
C ILE A 140 11.84 3.55 -12.41
N SER A 141 11.84 2.90 -13.57
CA SER A 141 13.02 2.26 -14.17
C SER A 141 13.67 3.10 -15.27
N ASP A 142 13.01 4.17 -15.72
CA ASP A 142 13.43 5.02 -16.84
C ASP A 142 13.46 6.50 -16.44
N ASP A 143 14.65 7.06 -16.32
CA ASP A 143 14.88 8.46 -15.92
C ASP A 143 14.23 9.50 -16.85
N ARG A 144 13.80 9.09 -18.06
CA ARG A 144 13.08 9.99 -18.99
C ARG A 144 11.79 10.54 -18.37
N TYR A 145 11.21 9.84 -17.44
CA TYR A 145 9.97 10.21 -16.76
C TYR A 145 10.17 10.96 -15.44
N ALA A 146 11.43 11.06 -14.99
CA ALA A 146 11.78 11.70 -13.73
C ALA A 146 11.32 13.17 -13.66
N ARG A 147 10.61 13.51 -12.59
CA ARG A 147 10.13 14.87 -12.25
C ARG A 147 9.32 15.58 -13.33
N LYS A 148 8.71 14.83 -14.24
CA LYS A 148 7.87 15.36 -15.29
C LYS A 148 6.41 15.02 -15.03
N GLU A 149 5.53 15.94 -15.43
CA GLU A 149 4.10 15.65 -15.55
C GLU A 149 3.88 14.78 -16.79
N ILE A 150 3.19 13.66 -16.61
CA ILE A 150 2.95 12.67 -17.67
C ILE A 150 1.48 12.27 -17.68
N LEU A 151 0.89 12.10 -18.85
CA LEU A 151 -0.42 11.49 -18.99
C LEU A 151 -0.34 10.03 -18.54
N TRP A 152 -1.14 9.66 -17.54
CA TRP A 152 -1.11 8.33 -16.94
C TRP A 152 -1.34 7.21 -17.96
N GLU A 153 -2.30 7.38 -18.86
CA GLU A 153 -2.58 6.41 -19.93
C GLU A 153 -1.38 6.05 -20.81
N LYS A 154 -0.39 6.93 -20.91
CA LYS A 154 0.80 6.69 -21.77
C LYS A 154 1.83 5.79 -21.11
N VAL A 155 1.81 5.68 -19.79
CA VAL A 155 2.86 4.97 -19.02
C VAL A 155 2.28 3.87 -18.11
N ALA A 156 0.98 3.81 -17.96
CA ALA A 156 0.33 2.88 -17.03
C ALA A 156 0.72 1.42 -17.27
N ALA A 157 0.68 0.94 -18.51
CA ALA A 157 0.98 -0.45 -18.84
C ALA A 157 2.44 -0.85 -18.59
N GLU A 158 3.36 0.13 -18.57
CA GLU A 158 4.80 -0.08 -18.34
C GLU A 158 5.19 0.16 -16.89
N THR A 159 4.29 0.72 -16.07
CA THR A 159 4.55 1.06 -14.67
C THR A 159 4.29 -0.15 -13.78
N GLU A 160 5.27 -0.48 -12.93
CA GLU A 160 5.06 -1.47 -11.88
C GLU A 160 4.03 -0.99 -10.84
N LEU A 161 3.45 -1.93 -10.08
CA LEU A 161 2.49 -1.60 -9.03
C LEU A 161 3.09 -0.59 -8.05
N ILE A 162 2.55 0.63 -8.05
CA ILE A 162 2.89 1.65 -7.07
C ILE A 162 2.30 1.21 -5.72
N ARG A 163 3.16 1.09 -4.71
CA ARG A 163 2.78 0.62 -3.36
C ARG A 163 2.27 1.77 -2.51
N ILE A 164 1.53 1.45 -1.43
CA ILE A 164 1.06 2.44 -0.45
C ILE A 164 2.19 3.34 0.07
N HIS A 165 3.38 2.79 0.30
CA HIS A 165 4.57 3.54 0.77
C HIS A 165 5.15 4.51 -0.27
N ALA A 166 4.66 4.48 -1.50
CA ALA A 166 5.23 5.17 -2.65
C ALA A 166 4.22 6.05 -3.40
N ILE A 167 3.00 6.23 -2.89
CA ILE A 167 1.93 6.92 -3.60
C ILE A 167 1.40 8.10 -2.79
N THR A 168 1.30 9.24 -3.45
CA THR A 168 0.79 10.49 -2.89
C THR A 168 -0.29 11.02 -3.81
N PHE A 169 -1.46 11.29 -3.30
CA PHE A 169 -2.60 11.75 -4.08
C PHE A 169 -2.83 13.24 -3.90
N LYS A 170 -3.22 13.94 -4.97
CA LYS A 170 -3.81 15.27 -4.88
C LYS A 170 -5.13 15.15 -4.10
N SER A 171 -5.29 15.94 -3.04
CA SER A 171 -6.44 15.80 -2.13
C SER A 171 -7.77 16.03 -2.84
N GLU A 172 -7.86 17.05 -3.67
CA GLU A 172 -9.06 17.35 -4.48
C GLU A 172 -9.42 16.19 -5.42
N PHE A 173 -8.43 15.60 -6.09
CA PHE A 173 -8.62 14.45 -6.96
C PHE A 173 -9.23 13.26 -6.21
N TYR A 174 -8.60 12.85 -5.10
CA TYR A 174 -9.06 11.69 -4.33
C TYR A 174 -10.46 11.87 -3.75
N LEU A 175 -10.70 13.04 -3.13
CA LEU A 175 -12.00 13.39 -2.56
C LEU A 175 -13.11 13.50 -3.63
N GLY A 176 -12.78 14.02 -4.81
CA GLY A 176 -13.72 14.17 -5.93
C GLY A 176 -14.24 12.86 -6.50
N HIS A 177 -13.50 11.75 -6.33
CA HIS A 177 -13.91 10.43 -6.82
C HIS A 177 -14.61 9.55 -5.78
N ASN A 178 -14.86 10.07 -4.55
CA ASN A 178 -15.55 9.34 -3.49
C ASN A 178 -14.98 7.94 -3.23
N ILE A 179 -13.65 7.82 -3.25
CA ILE A 179 -12.96 6.55 -3.04
C ILE A 179 -13.15 6.14 -1.59
N TYR A 180 -13.62 4.92 -1.39
CA TYR A 180 -13.86 4.33 -0.08
C TYR A 180 -13.24 2.95 -0.01
N LEU A 181 -12.40 2.73 1.00
CA LEU A 181 -11.75 1.45 1.24
C LEU A 181 -12.63 0.58 2.13
N ASP A 182 -12.61 -0.71 1.91
CA ASP A 182 -13.30 -1.65 2.78
C ASP A 182 -12.77 -1.53 4.22
N SER A 183 -13.67 -1.64 5.20
CA SER A 183 -13.32 -1.64 6.63
C SER A 183 -12.73 -3.00 7.01
N LEU A 184 -11.60 -3.34 6.42
CA LEU A 184 -10.84 -4.55 6.65
C LEU A 184 -9.58 -4.24 7.44
N ARG A 185 -9.09 -5.25 8.18
CA ARG A 185 -7.88 -5.08 8.98
C ARG A 185 -6.59 -5.17 8.16
N TYR A 186 -6.64 -5.85 7.00
CA TYR A 186 -5.46 -6.19 6.20
C TYR A 186 -5.79 -6.19 4.71
N TYR A 187 -4.79 -5.87 3.87
CA TYR A 187 -4.78 -5.96 2.41
C TYR A 187 -5.58 -4.87 1.68
N ASP A 188 -6.15 -3.91 2.38
CA ASP A 188 -6.80 -2.71 1.84
C ASP A 188 -5.82 -1.76 1.13
N ASP A 189 -4.51 -1.95 1.31
CA ASP A 189 -3.45 -1.28 0.57
C ASP A 189 -3.57 -1.46 -0.95
N PHE A 190 -4.10 -2.59 -1.41
CA PHE A 190 -4.41 -2.80 -2.83
C PHE A 190 -5.58 -1.93 -3.31
N GLU A 191 -6.64 -1.78 -2.51
CA GLU A 191 -7.76 -0.88 -2.83
C GLU A 191 -7.29 0.57 -2.83
N TYR A 192 -6.54 0.98 -1.81
CA TYR A 192 -5.97 2.32 -1.67
C TYR A 192 -5.12 2.72 -2.88
N THR A 193 -4.35 1.77 -3.43
CA THR A 193 -3.47 2.06 -4.56
C THR A 193 -4.15 1.90 -5.91
N LEU A 194 -5.05 0.93 -6.10
CA LEU A 194 -5.63 0.63 -7.42
C LEU A 194 -6.88 1.44 -7.75
N PHE A 195 -7.77 1.68 -6.77
CA PHE A 195 -9.02 2.42 -7.05
C PHE A 195 -8.75 3.82 -7.59
N PRO A 196 -7.91 4.67 -6.98
CA PRO A 196 -7.64 5.99 -7.52
C PRO A 196 -6.97 5.96 -8.88
N MET A 197 -6.08 4.97 -9.13
CA MET A 197 -5.33 4.88 -10.38
C MET A 197 -6.21 4.60 -11.61
N ALA A 198 -7.42 4.09 -11.43
CA ALA A 198 -8.39 3.94 -12.52
C ALA A 198 -8.88 5.30 -13.07
N TYR A 199 -8.82 6.35 -12.26
CA TYR A 199 -9.33 7.69 -12.57
C TYR A 199 -8.23 8.71 -12.82
N ALA A 200 -6.99 8.39 -12.46
CA ALA A 200 -5.87 9.31 -12.63
C ALA A 200 -5.64 9.68 -14.10
N ARG A 201 -5.39 10.96 -14.35
CA ARG A 201 -5.08 11.49 -15.68
C ARG A 201 -3.61 11.87 -15.81
N LYS A 202 -3.05 12.45 -14.74
CA LYS A 202 -1.69 12.97 -14.71
C LYS A 202 -0.93 12.38 -13.54
N VAL A 203 0.30 11.96 -13.80
CA VAL A 203 1.20 11.45 -12.78
C VAL A 203 2.56 12.13 -12.88
N ALA A 204 3.29 12.18 -11.76
CA ALA A 204 4.69 12.55 -11.73
C ALA A 204 5.48 11.54 -10.90
N PHE A 205 6.77 11.39 -11.18
CA PHE A 205 7.66 10.48 -10.48
C PHE A 205 8.75 11.28 -9.76
N TYR A 206 8.91 11.02 -8.47
CA TYR A 206 9.93 11.60 -7.63
C TYR A 206 10.90 10.51 -7.16
N GLU A 207 12.09 10.47 -7.75
CA GLU A 207 13.05 9.37 -7.63
C GLU A 207 13.67 9.18 -6.23
N PRO A 208 13.83 10.25 -5.40
CA PRO A 208 14.38 10.06 -4.07
C PRO A 208 13.54 9.12 -3.19
N TYR A 209 14.21 8.43 -2.28
CA TYR A 209 13.60 7.47 -1.37
C TYR A 209 12.94 8.19 -0.19
N VAL A 210 11.68 8.57 -0.38
CA VAL A 210 10.93 9.41 0.58
C VAL A 210 10.56 8.65 1.85
N THR A 211 10.17 7.38 1.72
CA THR A 211 9.68 6.56 2.84
C THR A 211 10.58 5.37 3.11
N SER A 212 10.57 4.91 4.35
CA SER A 212 11.21 3.68 4.80
C SER A 212 10.16 2.73 5.33
N TYR A 213 10.00 1.60 4.63
CA TYR A 213 9.12 0.48 4.96
C TYR A 213 9.85 -0.53 5.84
N ARG A 214 9.38 -0.75 7.04
CA ARG A 214 9.97 -1.65 8.02
C ARG A 214 9.49 -3.07 7.82
N LEU A 215 10.42 -4.02 7.70
CA LEU A 215 10.15 -5.44 7.46
C LEU A 215 10.76 -6.33 8.53
N GLY A 216 10.06 -7.43 8.85
CA GLY A 216 10.54 -8.45 9.77
C GLY A 216 9.99 -8.35 11.20
N ARG A 217 9.11 -7.39 11.47
CA ARG A 217 8.42 -7.27 12.75
C ARG A 217 7.46 -8.46 12.96
N SER A 218 7.44 -8.98 14.19
CA SER A 218 6.48 -10.03 14.56
C SER A 218 5.04 -9.54 14.35
N GLY A 219 4.22 -10.38 13.73
CA GLY A 219 2.80 -10.10 13.51
C GLY A 219 2.46 -9.25 12.28
N GLN A 220 3.44 -8.86 11.45
CA GLN A 220 3.15 -8.15 10.20
C GLN A 220 2.21 -8.94 9.27
N SER A 221 1.33 -8.21 8.56
CA SER A 221 0.35 -8.74 7.62
C SER A 221 0.95 -9.57 6.50
N VAL A 222 2.15 -9.18 6.03
CA VAL A 222 2.89 -9.84 4.94
C VAL A 222 3.45 -11.22 5.29
N SER A 223 3.43 -11.62 6.57
CA SER A 223 3.88 -12.95 6.96
C SER A 223 2.89 -14.02 6.51
N ILE A 224 3.39 -15.15 5.98
CA ILE A 224 2.51 -16.23 5.51
C ILE A 224 1.58 -16.80 6.60
N ARG A 225 1.99 -16.73 7.87
CA ARG A 225 1.13 -17.11 9.00
C ARG A 225 -0.04 -16.15 9.16
N SER A 226 0.22 -14.85 9.04
CA SER A 226 -0.82 -13.82 9.05
C SER A 226 -1.77 -14.00 7.87
N MET A 227 -1.23 -14.20 6.67
CA MET A 227 -2.02 -14.45 5.46
C MET A 227 -2.93 -15.70 5.59
N GLN A 228 -2.41 -16.80 6.16
CA GLN A 228 -3.21 -18.01 6.40
C GLN A 228 -4.34 -17.76 7.41
N LYS A 229 -4.07 -16.99 8.47
CA LYS A 229 -5.05 -16.66 9.50
C LYS A 229 -6.15 -15.72 8.96
N ASN A 230 -5.77 -14.78 8.10
CA ASN A 230 -6.64 -13.73 7.58
C ASN A 230 -7.07 -14.00 6.11
N ARG A 231 -7.07 -15.27 5.66
CA ARG A 231 -7.34 -15.61 4.26
C ARG A 231 -8.74 -15.17 3.79
N ASP A 232 -9.71 -15.08 4.69
CA ASP A 232 -11.05 -14.63 4.34
C ASP A 232 -11.08 -13.12 4.03
N ASN A 233 -10.33 -12.30 4.78
CA ASN A 233 -10.13 -10.90 4.43
C ASN A 233 -9.40 -10.76 3.08
N HIS A 234 -8.39 -11.61 2.84
CA HIS A 234 -7.64 -11.61 1.60
C HIS A 234 -8.54 -11.93 0.39
N MET A 235 -9.46 -12.89 0.51
CA MET A 235 -10.43 -13.19 -0.55
C MET A 235 -11.44 -12.07 -0.76
N LYS A 236 -11.94 -11.44 0.31
CA LYS A 236 -12.86 -10.29 0.20
C LYS A 236 -12.22 -9.12 -0.57
N VAL A 237 -10.95 -8.81 -0.29
CA VAL A 237 -10.23 -7.78 -1.06
C VAL A 237 -10.10 -8.17 -2.52
N ILE A 238 -9.77 -9.44 -2.84
CA ILE A 238 -9.73 -9.90 -4.24
C ILE A 238 -11.10 -9.72 -4.91
N GLU A 239 -12.17 -10.11 -4.25
CA GLU A 239 -13.55 -9.96 -4.77
C GLU A 239 -13.92 -8.48 -4.99
N SER A 240 -13.57 -7.60 -4.05
CA SER A 240 -13.75 -6.15 -4.15
C SER A 240 -13.00 -5.58 -5.36
N LEU A 241 -11.73 -5.94 -5.53
CA LEU A 241 -10.89 -5.51 -6.64
C LEU A 241 -11.39 -6.01 -8.00
N LEU A 242 -11.83 -7.28 -8.07
CA LEU A 242 -12.39 -7.85 -9.30
C LEU A 242 -13.72 -7.17 -9.68
N LYS A 243 -14.58 -6.92 -8.70
CA LYS A 243 -15.82 -6.16 -8.92
C LYS A 243 -15.54 -4.72 -9.38
N PHE A 244 -14.54 -4.07 -8.79
CA PHE A 244 -14.11 -2.74 -9.23
C PHE A 244 -13.59 -2.78 -10.67
N TYR A 245 -12.79 -3.79 -11.02
CA TYR A 245 -12.26 -4.00 -12.38
C TYR A 245 -13.36 -4.17 -13.41
N ASP A 246 -14.46 -4.89 -13.09
CA ASP A 246 -15.65 -5.00 -13.95
C ASP A 246 -16.25 -3.61 -14.26
N GLY A 247 -16.26 -2.71 -13.28
CA GLY A 247 -16.73 -1.33 -13.44
C GLY A 247 -15.82 -0.43 -14.28
N CYS A 248 -14.60 -0.89 -14.61
CA CYS A 248 -13.60 -0.12 -15.38
C CYS A 248 -13.56 -0.52 -16.87
N SER A 249 -14.66 -1.06 -17.44
CA SER A 249 -14.72 -1.50 -18.83
C SER A 249 -14.36 -0.41 -19.84
N ASP A 250 -14.71 0.83 -19.55
CA ASP A 250 -14.52 1.99 -20.42
C ASP A 250 -13.17 2.71 -20.21
N ALA A 251 -12.37 2.25 -19.24
CA ALA A 251 -11.05 2.82 -19.02
C ALA A 251 -10.08 2.47 -20.17
N PRO A 252 -9.10 3.33 -20.48
CA PRO A 252 -8.06 3.04 -21.48
C PRO A 252 -7.41 1.67 -21.25
N GLU A 253 -7.06 0.97 -22.33
CA GLU A 253 -6.46 -0.38 -22.28
C GLU A 253 -5.21 -0.43 -21.39
N SER A 254 -4.36 0.60 -21.45
CA SER A 254 -3.15 0.70 -20.61
C SER A 254 -3.47 0.77 -19.12
N ILE A 255 -4.53 1.49 -18.75
CA ILE A 255 -5.01 1.59 -17.35
C ILE A 255 -5.60 0.25 -16.93
N ARG A 256 -6.41 -0.39 -17.77
CA ARG A 256 -6.92 -1.75 -17.49
C ARG A 256 -5.80 -2.75 -17.32
N ALA A 257 -4.75 -2.70 -18.14
CA ALA A 257 -3.57 -3.55 -18.01
C ALA A 257 -2.85 -3.32 -16.66
N TYR A 258 -2.71 -2.06 -16.22
CA TYR A 258 -2.15 -1.73 -14.90
C TYR A 258 -2.99 -2.30 -13.76
N LEU A 259 -4.33 -2.14 -13.83
CA LEU A 259 -5.23 -2.68 -12.81
C LEU A 259 -5.16 -4.22 -12.76
N ALA A 260 -5.20 -4.88 -13.92
CA ALA A 260 -5.08 -6.33 -14.02
C ALA A 260 -3.74 -6.83 -13.44
N MET A 261 -2.64 -6.15 -13.76
CA MET A 261 -1.32 -6.44 -13.20
C MET A 261 -1.31 -6.25 -11.68
N GLY A 262 -1.88 -5.16 -11.17
CA GLY A 262 -1.98 -4.90 -9.73
C GLY A 262 -2.79 -5.97 -8.99
N ILE A 263 -3.96 -6.33 -9.54
CA ILE A 263 -4.82 -7.40 -8.98
C ILE A 263 -4.08 -8.76 -9.06
N SER A 264 -3.31 -9.01 -10.12
CA SER A 264 -2.54 -10.26 -10.21
C SER A 264 -1.56 -10.45 -9.03
N LYS A 265 -1.06 -9.37 -8.41
CA LYS A 265 -0.14 -9.46 -7.25
C LYS A 265 -0.83 -10.00 -6.01
N ILE A 266 -2.05 -9.58 -5.72
CA ILE A 266 -2.80 -10.16 -4.60
C ILE A 266 -3.27 -11.59 -4.92
N VAL A 267 -3.60 -11.88 -6.18
CA VAL A 267 -3.87 -13.26 -6.65
C VAL A 267 -2.64 -14.15 -6.45
N GLU A 268 -1.43 -13.68 -6.77
CA GLU A 268 -0.18 -14.40 -6.51
C GLU A 268 0.01 -14.70 -5.02
N ASN A 269 -0.37 -13.79 -4.12
CA ASN A 269 -0.35 -14.01 -2.68
C ASN A 269 -1.38 -15.08 -2.27
N GLN A 270 -2.57 -15.08 -2.87
CA GLN A 270 -3.57 -16.12 -2.62
C GLN A 270 -3.06 -17.52 -3.02
N PHE A 271 -2.37 -17.65 -4.14
CA PHE A 271 -1.70 -18.91 -4.50
C PHE A 271 -0.63 -19.32 -3.50
N GLN A 272 0.12 -18.36 -2.92
CA GLN A 272 1.08 -18.69 -1.85
C GLN A 272 0.37 -19.25 -0.62
N ILE A 273 -0.79 -18.69 -0.26
CA ILE A 273 -1.62 -19.21 0.83
C ILE A 273 -2.01 -20.67 0.51
N TYR A 274 -2.54 -20.96 -0.68
CA TYR A 274 -2.91 -22.31 -1.09
C TYR A 274 -1.72 -23.27 -1.05
N ILE A 275 -0.57 -22.90 -1.61
CA ILE A 275 0.66 -23.72 -1.58
C ILE A 275 1.07 -24.00 -0.14
N SER A 276 1.03 -23.00 0.74
CA SER A 276 1.41 -23.13 2.15
C SER A 276 0.46 -24.01 2.97
N LEU A 277 -0.76 -24.22 2.49
CA LEU A 277 -1.80 -25.07 3.08
C LEU A 277 -1.93 -26.44 2.39
N GLY A 278 -1.14 -26.70 1.36
CA GLY A 278 -1.28 -27.74 0.32
C GLY A 278 -1.73 -29.13 0.73
N ASN A 279 -1.51 -29.55 1.99
CA ASN A 279 -1.96 -30.87 2.47
C ASN A 279 -3.32 -30.85 3.18
N LYS A 280 -3.95 -29.69 3.33
CA LYS A 280 -5.28 -29.62 3.94
C LYS A 280 -6.33 -30.08 2.95
N LYS A 281 -7.31 -30.85 3.46
CA LYS A 281 -8.44 -31.36 2.66
C LYS A 281 -9.18 -30.18 1.99
N GLY A 282 -9.45 -30.29 0.70
CA GLY A 282 -10.21 -29.31 -0.08
C GLY A 282 -9.38 -28.18 -0.70
N ILE A 283 -8.18 -27.86 -0.20
CA ILE A 283 -7.38 -26.71 -0.70
C ILE A 283 -7.05 -26.83 -2.19
N LYS A 284 -6.70 -28.02 -2.70
CA LYS A 284 -6.43 -28.20 -4.13
C LYS A 284 -7.65 -27.85 -4.97
N GLN A 285 -8.84 -28.31 -4.57
CA GLN A 285 -10.07 -28.04 -5.30
C GLN A 285 -10.46 -26.56 -5.23
N GLU A 286 -10.33 -25.93 -4.06
CA GLU A 286 -10.56 -24.49 -3.88
C GLU A 286 -9.66 -23.68 -4.82
N MET A 287 -8.37 -23.99 -4.87
CA MET A 287 -7.39 -23.34 -5.74
C MET A 287 -7.76 -23.51 -7.23
N ILE A 288 -8.13 -24.71 -7.66
CA ILE A 288 -8.53 -24.99 -9.05
C ILE A 288 -9.79 -24.19 -9.40
N THR A 289 -10.79 -24.18 -8.52
CA THR A 289 -12.04 -23.45 -8.74
C THR A 289 -11.78 -21.95 -8.85
N PHE A 290 -10.94 -21.40 -7.97
CA PHE A 290 -10.53 -19.99 -8.00
C PHE A 290 -9.80 -19.64 -9.30
N ASP A 291 -8.83 -20.45 -9.71
CA ASP A 291 -8.05 -20.19 -10.93
C ASP A 291 -8.90 -20.31 -12.20
N LYS A 292 -9.83 -21.26 -12.22
CA LYS A 292 -10.80 -21.39 -13.33
C LYS A 292 -11.73 -20.19 -13.40
N MET A 293 -12.24 -19.69 -12.27
CA MET A 293 -13.04 -18.47 -12.22
C MET A 293 -12.28 -17.28 -12.81
N LEU A 294 -10.99 -17.13 -12.48
CA LEU A 294 -10.15 -16.08 -13.06
C LEU A 294 -10.00 -16.25 -14.57
N LEU A 295 -9.73 -17.46 -15.05
CA LEU A 295 -9.59 -17.72 -16.49
C LEU A 295 -10.89 -17.41 -17.25
N ASP A 296 -12.03 -17.84 -16.73
CA ASP A 296 -13.33 -17.72 -17.39
C ASP A 296 -13.88 -16.29 -17.37
N ARG A 297 -13.64 -15.51 -16.29
CA ARG A 297 -14.24 -14.19 -16.09
C ARG A 297 -13.27 -13.02 -16.16
N TYR A 298 -12.00 -13.25 -15.81
CA TYR A 298 -10.98 -12.20 -15.70
C TYR A 298 -9.68 -12.60 -16.39
N PRO A 299 -9.72 -12.87 -17.72
CA PRO A 299 -8.56 -13.39 -18.46
C PRO A 299 -7.36 -12.45 -18.41
N ASP A 300 -7.57 -11.13 -18.34
CA ASP A 300 -6.48 -10.16 -18.23
C ASP A 300 -5.72 -10.34 -16.91
N VAL A 301 -6.44 -10.48 -15.79
CA VAL A 301 -5.85 -10.74 -14.47
C VAL A 301 -5.16 -12.10 -14.43
N TYR A 302 -5.81 -13.15 -14.99
CA TYR A 302 -5.25 -14.50 -15.08
C TYR A 302 -3.91 -14.50 -15.83
N ASN A 303 -3.85 -13.81 -16.98
CA ASN A 303 -2.65 -13.73 -17.81
C ASN A 303 -1.55 -12.84 -17.20
N ALA A 304 -1.92 -11.83 -16.41
CA ALA A 304 -0.96 -10.96 -15.72
C ALA A 304 -0.22 -11.65 -14.57
N VAL A 305 -0.68 -12.82 -14.09
CA VAL A 305 0.01 -13.62 -13.07
C VAL A 305 1.36 -14.11 -13.59
N SER A 306 2.45 -13.63 -13.00
CA SER A 306 3.82 -13.82 -13.52
C SER A 306 4.67 -14.82 -12.74
N LYS A 307 4.24 -15.29 -11.55
CA LYS A 307 5.02 -16.22 -10.73
C LYS A 307 5.20 -17.59 -11.39
N LYS A 308 6.46 -17.99 -11.58
CA LYS A 308 6.84 -19.30 -12.16
C LYS A 308 6.19 -20.49 -11.45
N SER A 309 6.05 -20.44 -10.13
CA SER A 309 5.40 -21.51 -9.34
C SER A 309 3.92 -21.70 -9.72
N ILE A 310 3.21 -20.62 -9.99
CA ILE A 310 1.78 -20.66 -10.40
C ILE A 310 1.68 -21.17 -11.84
N TRP A 311 2.54 -20.69 -12.73
CA TRP A 311 2.63 -21.23 -14.09
C TRP A 311 2.87 -22.74 -14.11
N MET A 312 3.79 -23.24 -13.28
CA MET A 312 4.05 -24.68 -13.16
C MET A 312 2.83 -25.44 -12.62
N LEU A 313 2.12 -24.90 -11.62
CA LEU A 313 0.87 -25.49 -11.10
C LEU A 313 -0.17 -25.63 -12.21
N ARG A 314 -0.43 -24.57 -12.96
CA ARG A 314 -1.37 -24.57 -14.10
C ARG A 314 -0.99 -25.61 -15.16
N ARG A 315 0.28 -25.64 -15.57
CA ARG A 315 0.78 -26.56 -16.61
C ARG A 315 0.71 -28.04 -16.23
N THR A 316 0.79 -28.35 -14.94
CA THR A 316 0.75 -29.72 -14.42
C THR A 316 -0.65 -30.15 -13.94
N GLY A 317 -1.70 -29.36 -14.22
CA GLY A 317 -3.03 -29.58 -13.69
C GLY A 317 -3.02 -29.64 -12.15
N TYR A 318 -2.18 -28.82 -11.52
CA TYR A 318 -2.02 -28.71 -10.05
C TYR A 318 -1.50 -29.98 -9.36
N ASN A 319 -0.96 -30.95 -10.11
CA ASN A 319 -0.47 -32.20 -9.52
C ASN A 319 0.84 -32.01 -8.74
N ILE A 320 1.60 -30.93 -8.98
CA ILE A 320 2.81 -30.61 -8.23
C ILE A 320 2.57 -29.85 -6.91
N LEU A 321 1.32 -29.59 -6.52
CA LEU A 321 1.00 -28.89 -5.27
C LEU A 321 1.68 -29.52 -4.03
N PRO A 322 1.74 -30.87 -3.85
CA PRO A 322 2.46 -31.50 -2.74
C PRO A 322 3.95 -31.16 -2.72
N VAL A 323 4.57 -31.07 -3.92
CA VAL A 323 5.99 -30.69 -4.05
C VAL A 323 6.18 -29.23 -3.64
N GLY A 324 5.31 -28.32 -4.11
CA GLY A 324 5.33 -26.91 -3.71
C GLY A 324 5.21 -26.73 -2.19
N TYR A 325 4.35 -27.51 -1.54
CA TYR A 325 4.20 -27.52 -0.09
C TYR A 325 5.47 -28.02 0.63
N LEU A 326 6.14 -29.04 0.12
CA LEU A 326 7.39 -29.54 0.68
C LEU A 326 8.51 -28.49 0.57
N VAL A 327 8.64 -27.85 -0.59
CA VAL A 327 9.61 -26.75 -0.80
C VAL A 327 9.33 -25.61 0.19
N TYR A 328 8.07 -25.20 0.33
CA TYR A 328 7.67 -24.18 1.31
C TYR A 328 8.10 -24.55 2.73
N LYS A 329 7.89 -25.81 3.15
CA LYS A 329 8.30 -26.29 4.50
C LYS A 329 9.82 -26.26 4.70
N LEU A 330 10.59 -26.61 3.67
CA LEU A 330 12.06 -26.61 3.74
C LEU A 330 12.61 -25.18 3.87
N VAL A 331 12.10 -24.24 3.07
CA VAL A 331 12.50 -22.83 3.14
C VAL A 331 12.20 -22.25 4.54
N LYS A 332 11.04 -22.58 5.12
CA LYS A 332 10.64 -22.11 6.45
C LYS A 332 11.45 -22.71 7.61
N ARG A 333 12.09 -23.87 7.43
CA ARG A 333 12.97 -24.45 8.46
C ARG A 333 14.32 -23.74 8.56
N ASN A 334 14.69 -23.01 7.49
CA ASN A 334 15.98 -22.33 7.37
C ASN A 334 15.87 -20.81 7.66
N GLN A 335 14.69 -20.32 7.99
CA GLN A 335 14.39 -18.95 8.48
C GLN A 335 14.00 -19.00 9.97
#